data_76af33079c5c3557ddb6b764088829e4
#
_entry.id   76af33079c5c3557ddb6b764088829e4
#
_cell.length_a   1.000
_cell.length_b   1.000
_cell.length_c   1.000
_cell.angle_alpha   90.00
_cell.angle_beta   90.00
_cell.angle_gamma   90.00
#
_symmetry.space_group_name_H-M   'P 1'
#
loop_
_entity.id
_entity.type
_entity.pdbx_description
1 polymer ?
#
loop_
_entity_poly.entity_id
_entity_poly.type
_entity_poly.pdbx_seq_one_letter_code
_entity_poly.pdbx_strand_id
1 'polypeptide(L)'
;MTLSFQRWGLGAKLSFLTGVAVAALFLLFTFALSHKASEQLEALALEDLHNQTTSVVDMAQMFDSSLSEEVASFTKLFNSFIPQPISRDESQMQSINGISVPMLKGGETSLHENNALPDDFLTRTGAIATLFVRSGDNFVRVATSLRKEDGSRAIGTQLDTASPAFAPVMKGETYRGLALLFGKRYITQYEPVKDASGKVIAILFVGVDITNSWQVMRNKILNRRLGDSGHFYVINRAPGKTYGQFLFHSSDEGKRPSWPDAILKPVLSEPQGTLEMEKEDGRTALLSFTQLPGWNWVIVGEVDKATLLSGVTSMRNQFLAAGVIVSLLFAAVFVWTVRRWLTAPLRNVITLARQYAAGDLRETIDTRRQDEVGQLIDAINGIGNGLQQIVTQVRDAAGDISHGTRALASDSGEISEQINKQASSVEETSASMEQLAATVSQNAANMEQTQSLVKEASDAV
;
A
#
# COMPACT_ATOMS: atom_id res chain seq x y z
N MET A 1 14.36 11.30 31.34
CA MET A 1 15.12 10.10 31.75
C MET A 1 16.15 9.83 30.66
N THR A 2 17.31 10.47 30.70
CA THR A 2 18.40 10.24 29.75
C THR A 2 19.02 8.88 30.08
N LEU A 3 18.62 7.87 29.33
CA LEU A 3 19.25 6.55 29.33
C LEU A 3 20.73 6.77 28.96
N SER A 4 21.60 6.74 29.96
CA SER A 4 23.04 6.89 29.77
C SER A 4 23.56 5.67 28.96
N PHE A 5 23.45 5.76 27.61
CA PHE A 5 23.93 4.75 26.66
C PHE A 5 25.40 4.36 26.92
N GLN A 6 26.18 5.29 27.52
CA GLN A 6 27.57 5.04 27.86
C GLN A 6 27.77 3.93 28.91
N ARG A 7 26.80 3.71 29.81
CA ARG A 7 26.87 2.68 30.87
C ARG A 7 26.44 1.28 30.40
N TRP A 8 25.93 1.15 29.20
CA TRP A 8 25.50 -0.15 28.69
C TRP A 8 26.71 -0.99 28.28
N GLY A 9 26.70 -2.28 28.61
CA GLY A 9 27.69 -3.23 28.12
C GLY A 9 27.64 -3.37 26.61
N LEU A 10 28.75 -3.79 26.00
CA LEU A 10 28.92 -3.92 24.54
C LEU A 10 27.79 -4.75 23.90
N GLY A 11 27.42 -5.88 24.50
CA GLY A 11 26.33 -6.73 24.01
C GLY A 11 24.96 -6.03 24.00
N ALA A 12 24.68 -5.23 25.02
CA ALA A 12 23.42 -4.46 25.08
C ALA A 12 23.39 -3.34 24.03
N LYS A 13 24.50 -2.65 23.81
CA LYS A 13 24.64 -1.63 22.74
C LYS A 13 24.46 -2.23 21.36
N LEU A 14 25.12 -3.34 21.08
CA LEU A 14 25.04 -4.02 19.79
C LEU A 14 23.61 -4.52 19.54
N SER A 15 23.00 -5.16 20.54
CA SER A 15 21.62 -5.65 20.45
C SER A 15 20.60 -4.54 20.23
N PHE A 16 20.78 -3.40 20.86
CA PHE A 16 19.90 -2.24 20.68
C PHE A 16 20.06 -1.63 19.27
N LEU A 17 21.29 -1.38 18.84
CA LEU A 17 21.56 -0.78 17.52
C LEU A 17 21.08 -1.68 16.37
N THR A 18 21.38 -2.97 16.42
CA THR A 18 20.91 -3.92 15.39
C THR A 18 19.40 -4.12 15.45
N GLY A 19 18.81 -4.18 16.64
CA GLY A 19 17.36 -4.26 16.80
C GLY A 19 16.63 -3.04 16.21
N VAL A 20 17.13 -1.84 16.49
CA VAL A 20 16.59 -0.60 15.91
C VAL A 20 16.77 -0.56 14.40
N ALA A 21 17.94 -0.93 13.88
CA ALA A 21 18.21 -0.96 12.43
C ALA A 21 17.29 -1.94 11.70
N VAL A 22 17.11 -3.13 12.23
CA VAL A 22 16.23 -4.16 11.64
C VAL A 22 14.75 -3.70 11.71
N ALA A 23 14.33 -3.14 12.84
CA ALA A 23 12.98 -2.60 12.97
C ALA A 23 12.71 -1.44 11.99
N ALA A 24 13.68 -0.52 11.84
CA ALA A 24 13.57 0.58 10.89
C ALA A 24 13.51 0.09 9.43
N LEU A 25 14.35 -0.88 9.04
CA LEU A 25 14.32 -1.49 7.71
C LEU A 25 13.00 -2.20 7.44
N PHE A 26 12.49 -2.94 8.43
CA PHE A 26 11.21 -3.64 8.30
C PHE A 26 10.04 -2.67 8.17
N LEU A 27 10.01 -1.60 8.95
CA LEU A 27 8.99 -0.55 8.86
C LEU A 27 9.06 0.18 7.51
N LEU A 28 10.25 0.52 7.03
CA LEU A 28 10.46 1.13 5.71
C LEU A 28 9.97 0.21 4.59
N PHE A 29 10.33 -1.07 4.64
CA PHE A 29 9.89 -2.05 3.66
C PHE A 29 8.37 -2.23 3.67
N THR A 30 7.77 -2.37 4.86
CA THR A 30 6.31 -2.50 5.00
C THR A 30 5.58 -1.25 4.52
N PHE A 31 6.11 -0.06 4.81
CA PHE A 31 5.56 1.21 4.32
C PHE A 31 5.63 1.31 2.80
N ALA A 32 6.79 1.01 2.20
CA ALA A 32 6.97 1.04 0.74
C ALA A 32 6.06 0.03 0.03
N LEU A 33 5.97 -1.19 0.56
CA LEU A 33 5.09 -2.24 0.02
C LEU A 33 3.60 -1.84 0.13
N SER A 34 3.20 -1.30 1.28
CA SER A 34 1.83 -0.84 1.52
C SER A 34 1.46 0.32 0.61
N HIS A 35 2.38 1.26 0.38
CA HIS A 35 2.15 2.40 -0.52
C HIS A 35 1.94 1.92 -1.96
N LYS A 36 2.82 1.07 -2.46
CA LYS A 36 2.70 0.44 -3.79
C LYS A 36 1.41 -0.37 -3.94
N ALA A 37 1.07 -1.16 -2.93
CA ALA A 37 -0.17 -1.94 -2.95
C ALA A 37 -1.42 -1.05 -2.97
N SER A 38 -1.41 0.06 -2.23
CA SER A 38 -2.51 1.03 -2.23
C SER A 38 -2.69 1.69 -3.60
N GLU A 39 -1.61 2.13 -4.26
CA GLU A 39 -1.67 2.71 -5.60
C GLU A 39 -2.23 1.72 -6.63
N GLN A 40 -1.76 0.47 -6.61
CA GLN A 40 -2.25 -0.55 -7.53
C GLN A 40 -3.73 -0.90 -7.30
N LEU A 41 -4.15 -1.00 -6.04
CA LEU A 41 -5.54 -1.31 -5.71
C LEU A 41 -6.47 -0.15 -6.03
N GLU A 42 -6.02 1.10 -5.88
CA GLU A 42 -6.79 2.28 -6.31
C GLU A 42 -6.97 2.29 -7.84
N ALA A 43 -5.91 2.00 -8.59
CA ALA A 43 -5.99 1.91 -10.05
C ALA A 43 -6.94 0.80 -10.52
N LEU A 44 -6.84 -0.40 -9.93
CA LEU A 44 -7.75 -1.51 -10.22
C LEU A 44 -9.20 -1.19 -9.84
N ALA A 45 -9.40 -0.50 -8.74
CA ALA A 45 -10.72 -0.10 -8.29
C ALA A 45 -11.36 0.96 -9.21
N LEU A 46 -10.58 1.91 -9.72
CA LEU A 46 -11.02 2.87 -10.74
C LEU A 46 -11.35 2.18 -12.06
N GLU A 47 -10.56 1.21 -12.47
CA GLU A 47 -10.83 0.40 -13.66
C GLU A 47 -12.12 -0.41 -13.49
N ASP A 48 -12.32 -1.06 -12.34
CA ASP A 48 -13.56 -1.81 -12.03
C ASP A 48 -14.78 -0.88 -12.01
N LEU A 49 -14.67 0.30 -11.40
CA LEU A 49 -15.70 1.33 -11.40
C LEU A 49 -16.06 1.74 -12.84
N HIS A 50 -15.05 1.96 -13.68
CA HIS A 50 -15.24 2.30 -15.09
C HIS A 50 -15.95 1.16 -15.85
N ASN A 51 -15.48 -0.06 -15.70
CA ASN A 51 -16.05 -1.24 -16.35
C ASN A 51 -17.50 -1.48 -15.93
N GLN A 52 -17.82 -1.31 -14.65
CA GLN A 52 -19.19 -1.43 -14.17
C GLN A 52 -20.09 -0.31 -14.68
N THR A 53 -19.58 0.94 -14.77
CA THR A 53 -20.32 2.06 -15.37
C THR A 53 -20.60 1.81 -16.85
N THR A 54 -19.60 1.35 -17.59
CA THR A 54 -19.74 0.96 -19.00
C THR A 54 -20.76 -0.18 -19.17
N SER A 55 -20.73 -1.18 -18.29
CA SER A 55 -21.73 -2.27 -18.30
C SER A 55 -23.19 -1.78 -18.11
N VAL A 56 -23.37 -0.70 -17.33
CA VAL A 56 -24.71 -0.08 -17.20
C VAL A 56 -25.09 0.66 -18.48
N VAL A 57 -24.14 1.32 -19.13
CA VAL A 57 -24.35 1.97 -20.45
C VAL A 57 -24.69 0.93 -21.50
N ASP A 58 -23.97 -0.18 -21.58
CA ASP A 58 -24.23 -1.28 -22.52
C ASP A 58 -25.63 -1.85 -22.33
N MET A 59 -26.05 -2.06 -21.07
CA MET A 59 -27.42 -2.49 -20.74
C MET A 59 -28.45 -1.47 -21.26
N ALA A 60 -28.23 -0.19 -21.05
CA ALA A 60 -29.13 0.88 -21.54
C ALA A 60 -29.13 0.94 -23.07
N GLN A 61 -27.99 0.73 -23.71
CA GLN A 61 -27.87 0.71 -25.19
C GLN A 61 -28.55 -0.52 -25.80
N MET A 62 -28.43 -1.68 -25.20
CA MET A 62 -29.18 -2.87 -25.62
C MET A 62 -30.70 -2.65 -25.54
N PHE A 63 -31.13 -2.00 -24.47
CA PHE A 63 -32.53 -1.64 -24.29
C PHE A 63 -32.99 -0.65 -25.35
N ASP A 64 -32.23 0.40 -25.63
CA ASP A 64 -32.51 1.36 -26.73
C ASP A 64 -32.59 0.65 -28.08
N SER A 65 -31.60 -0.21 -28.39
CA SER A 65 -31.58 -0.96 -29.65
C SER A 65 -32.84 -1.82 -29.81
N SER A 66 -33.21 -2.56 -28.74
CA SER A 66 -34.44 -3.41 -28.77
C SER A 66 -35.71 -2.61 -29.01
N LEU A 67 -35.86 -1.48 -28.32
CA LEU A 67 -37.02 -0.61 -28.51
C LEU A 67 -37.03 0.06 -29.91
N SER A 68 -35.86 0.43 -30.41
CA SER A 68 -35.67 1.02 -31.73
C SER A 68 -36.00 0.03 -32.83
N GLU A 69 -35.64 -1.25 -32.68
CA GLU A 69 -36.04 -2.32 -33.63
C GLU A 69 -37.53 -2.62 -33.56
N GLU A 70 -38.13 -2.62 -32.37
CA GLU A 70 -39.56 -2.84 -32.17
C GLU A 70 -40.37 -1.75 -32.86
N VAL A 71 -40.07 -0.44 -32.59
CA VAL A 71 -40.78 0.66 -33.23
C VAL A 71 -40.59 0.69 -34.74
N ALA A 72 -39.40 0.32 -35.24
CA ALA A 72 -39.14 0.20 -36.67
C ALA A 72 -40.00 -0.90 -37.34
N SER A 73 -40.09 -2.06 -36.68
CA SER A 73 -40.93 -3.17 -37.14
C SER A 73 -42.38 -2.80 -37.13
N PHE A 74 -42.87 -2.14 -36.10
CA PHE A 74 -44.24 -1.63 -36.02
C PHE A 74 -44.51 -0.56 -37.04
N THR A 75 -43.57 0.30 -37.39
CA THR A 75 -43.74 1.31 -38.43
C THR A 75 -43.89 0.65 -39.80
N LYS A 76 -43.11 -0.36 -40.12
CA LYS A 76 -43.27 -1.16 -41.36
C LYS A 76 -44.64 -1.85 -41.38
N LEU A 77 -45.05 -2.43 -40.25
CA LEU A 77 -46.36 -3.07 -40.12
C LEU A 77 -47.50 -2.03 -40.31
N PHE A 78 -47.42 -0.86 -39.67
CA PHE A 78 -48.41 0.20 -39.83
C PHE A 78 -48.52 0.66 -41.28
N ASN A 79 -47.40 0.80 -42.01
CA ASN A 79 -47.41 1.13 -43.43
C ASN A 79 -48.21 0.09 -44.26
N SER A 80 -48.16 -1.21 -43.90
CA SER A 80 -48.92 -2.25 -44.59
C SER A 80 -50.44 -2.21 -44.31
N PHE A 81 -50.88 -1.52 -43.26
CA PHE A 81 -52.32 -1.26 -42.97
C PHE A 81 -52.90 -0.18 -43.88
N ILE A 82 -52.07 0.64 -44.50
CA ILE A 82 -52.50 1.81 -45.28
C ILE A 82 -52.58 1.39 -46.76
N PRO A 83 -53.75 1.59 -47.39
CA PRO A 83 -53.89 1.36 -48.84
C PRO A 83 -52.88 2.18 -49.63
N GLN A 84 -52.28 1.60 -50.63
CA GLN A 84 -51.26 2.23 -51.46
C GLN A 84 -51.79 2.60 -52.85
N PRO A 85 -51.20 3.61 -53.53
CA PRO A 85 -50.19 4.53 -53.06
C PRO A 85 -50.73 5.60 -52.14
N ILE A 86 -49.88 6.12 -51.23
CA ILE A 86 -50.23 7.31 -50.44
C ILE A 86 -49.99 8.52 -51.30
N SER A 87 -51.03 9.36 -51.46
CA SER A 87 -51.01 10.59 -52.25
C SER A 87 -51.64 11.77 -51.52
N ARG A 88 -51.24 12.98 -51.91
CA ARG A 88 -51.75 14.24 -51.38
C ARG A 88 -52.43 14.99 -52.48
N ASP A 89 -53.71 15.27 -52.29
CA ASP A 89 -54.52 16.03 -53.22
C ASP A 89 -54.66 17.48 -52.78
N GLU A 90 -53.95 18.39 -53.42
CA GLU A 90 -53.96 19.84 -53.13
C GLU A 90 -55.26 20.57 -53.62
N SER A 91 -56.00 19.91 -54.51
CA SER A 91 -57.25 20.46 -55.01
C SER A 91 -58.41 20.29 -53.99
N GLN A 92 -58.24 19.35 -53.09
CA GLN A 92 -59.25 19.07 -52.04
C GLN A 92 -58.69 19.45 -50.66
N MET A 93 -59.18 20.50 -50.10
CA MET A 93 -58.84 21.01 -48.80
C MET A 93 -59.89 20.63 -47.78
N GLN A 94 -59.47 20.13 -46.63
CA GLN A 94 -60.32 19.80 -45.48
C GLN A 94 -59.92 20.61 -44.26
N SER A 95 -60.89 21.10 -43.51
CA SER A 95 -60.60 21.75 -42.22
C SER A 95 -60.49 20.69 -41.10
N ILE A 96 -59.34 20.58 -40.48
CA ILE A 96 -59.12 19.71 -39.35
C ILE A 96 -58.78 20.57 -38.12
N ASN A 97 -59.71 20.62 -37.17
CA ASN A 97 -59.64 21.47 -35.98
C ASN A 97 -59.26 22.95 -36.29
N GLY A 98 -59.90 23.52 -37.36
CA GLY A 98 -59.68 24.88 -37.80
C GLY A 98 -58.45 25.12 -38.68
N ILE A 99 -57.67 24.09 -38.97
CA ILE A 99 -56.47 24.14 -39.86
C ILE A 99 -56.87 23.53 -41.20
N SER A 100 -56.75 24.32 -42.28
CA SER A 100 -57.01 23.83 -43.65
C SER A 100 -55.80 23.01 -44.12
N VAL A 101 -56.02 21.75 -44.47
CA VAL A 101 -55.00 20.79 -44.89
C VAL A 101 -55.37 20.11 -46.20
N PRO A 102 -54.45 19.83 -47.10
CA PRO A 102 -54.69 19.05 -48.32
C PRO A 102 -55.18 17.65 -48.00
N MET A 103 -56.06 17.07 -48.81
CA MET A 103 -56.56 15.70 -48.64
C MET A 103 -55.43 14.67 -48.78
N LEU A 104 -55.24 13.82 -47.77
CA LEU A 104 -54.35 12.65 -47.83
C LEU A 104 -55.18 11.42 -48.19
N LYS A 105 -54.78 10.70 -49.21
CA LYS A 105 -55.41 9.46 -49.69
C LYS A 105 -54.45 8.27 -49.63
N GLY A 106 -54.99 7.08 -49.37
CA GLY A 106 -54.34 5.81 -49.55
C GLY A 106 -55.13 5.03 -50.62
N GLY A 107 -54.56 4.88 -51.81
CA GLY A 107 -55.34 4.50 -52.99
C GLY A 107 -56.48 5.46 -53.21
N GLU A 108 -57.69 4.97 -53.29
CA GLU A 108 -58.93 5.77 -53.40
C GLU A 108 -59.55 6.20 -52.08
N THR A 109 -59.02 5.74 -50.94
CA THR A 109 -59.61 5.94 -49.65
C THR A 109 -59.04 7.21 -48.96
N SER A 110 -59.93 8.09 -48.43
CA SER A 110 -59.51 9.18 -47.60
C SER A 110 -58.91 8.69 -46.31
N LEU A 111 -57.72 9.24 -45.96
CA LEU A 111 -57.05 8.95 -44.69
C LEU A 111 -57.34 10.00 -43.60
N HIS A 112 -58.05 11.08 -43.95
CA HIS A 112 -58.44 12.07 -42.98
C HIS A 112 -59.54 11.54 -42.06
N GLU A 113 -59.31 11.72 -40.74
CA GLU A 113 -60.27 11.27 -39.70
C GLU A 113 -60.54 9.75 -39.75
N ASN A 114 -59.86 9.01 -40.63
CA ASN A 114 -59.98 7.55 -40.67
C ASN A 114 -59.21 6.96 -39.47
N ASN A 115 -59.77 7.14 -38.28
CA ASN A 115 -59.17 6.68 -37.04
C ASN A 115 -59.27 5.16 -36.87
N ALA A 116 -60.05 4.48 -37.70
CA ALA A 116 -60.16 3.01 -37.66
C ALA A 116 -58.79 2.33 -37.94
N LEU A 117 -57.98 2.87 -38.83
CA LEU A 117 -56.63 2.33 -39.13
C LEU A 117 -55.69 2.43 -37.92
N PRO A 118 -55.45 3.62 -37.30
CA PRO A 118 -54.65 3.72 -36.10
C PRO A 118 -55.23 2.98 -34.89
N ASP A 119 -56.55 2.83 -34.76
CA ASP A 119 -57.18 2.13 -33.64
C ASP A 119 -57.07 0.62 -33.79
N ASP A 120 -57.23 0.07 -34.97
CA ASP A 120 -57.02 -1.35 -35.26
C ASP A 120 -55.56 -1.72 -35.03
N PHE A 121 -54.62 -0.85 -35.46
CA PHE A 121 -53.21 -1.01 -35.21
C PHE A 121 -52.88 -1.02 -33.72
N LEU A 122 -53.40 -0.06 -32.96
CA LEU A 122 -53.25 0.00 -31.50
C LEU A 122 -53.79 -1.26 -30.82
N THR A 123 -54.94 -1.74 -31.25
CA THR A 123 -55.59 -2.93 -30.67
C THR A 123 -54.77 -4.17 -30.89
N ARG A 124 -54.12 -4.31 -32.04
CA ARG A 124 -53.32 -5.51 -32.42
C ARG A 124 -51.92 -5.48 -31.84
N THR A 125 -51.31 -4.32 -31.72
CA THR A 125 -49.90 -4.18 -31.38
C THR A 125 -49.62 -3.55 -30.02
N GLY A 126 -50.59 -2.84 -29.45
CA GLY A 126 -50.37 -2.01 -28.28
C GLY A 126 -49.63 -0.68 -28.56
N ALA A 127 -49.16 -0.47 -29.80
CA ALA A 127 -48.46 0.73 -30.20
C ALA A 127 -49.45 1.79 -30.77
N ILE A 128 -49.21 3.05 -30.42
CA ILE A 128 -49.99 4.17 -31.03
C ILE A 128 -49.50 4.44 -32.45
N ALA A 129 -50.44 4.83 -33.31
CA ALA A 129 -50.13 5.22 -34.66
C ALA A 129 -50.78 6.57 -35.04
N THR A 130 -50.15 7.27 -35.97
CA THR A 130 -50.63 8.60 -36.45
C THR A 130 -50.28 8.77 -37.92
N LEU A 131 -51.19 9.37 -38.66
CA LEU A 131 -50.98 9.92 -39.99
C LEU A 131 -50.91 11.44 -39.88
N PHE A 132 -49.81 12.02 -40.38
CA PHE A 132 -49.68 13.44 -40.55
C PHE A 132 -49.69 13.76 -42.04
N VAL A 133 -50.31 14.87 -42.40
CA VAL A 133 -50.23 15.47 -43.73
C VAL A 133 -49.44 16.77 -43.68
N ARG A 134 -48.62 17.02 -44.66
CA ARG A 134 -47.90 18.28 -44.82
C ARG A 134 -48.83 19.40 -45.21
N SER A 135 -48.87 20.47 -44.43
CA SER A 135 -49.59 21.73 -44.71
C SER A 135 -48.60 22.89 -44.56
N GLY A 136 -48.22 23.48 -45.70
CA GLY A 136 -47.15 24.49 -45.71
C GLY A 136 -45.80 23.94 -45.22
N ASP A 137 -45.26 24.58 -44.19
CA ASP A 137 -43.98 24.24 -43.57
C ASP A 137 -44.12 23.38 -42.31
N ASN A 138 -45.31 22.80 -42.06
CA ASN A 138 -45.53 21.93 -40.90
C ASN A 138 -46.33 20.67 -41.30
N PHE A 139 -46.51 19.78 -40.34
CA PHE A 139 -47.29 18.56 -40.44
C PHE A 139 -48.45 18.57 -39.45
N VAL A 140 -49.66 18.23 -39.91
CA VAL A 140 -50.91 18.22 -39.11
C VAL A 140 -51.39 16.79 -38.97
N ARG A 141 -51.76 16.36 -37.76
CA ARG A 141 -52.34 15.04 -37.46
C ARG A 141 -53.75 14.94 -38.04
N VAL A 142 -53.92 14.06 -39.00
CA VAL A 142 -55.21 13.84 -39.67
C VAL A 142 -55.93 12.58 -39.24
N ALA A 143 -55.21 11.58 -38.75
CA ALA A 143 -55.75 10.37 -38.11
C ALA A 143 -54.79 9.88 -37.04
N THR A 144 -55.29 9.45 -35.89
CA THR A 144 -54.42 9.03 -34.77
C THR A 144 -55.15 8.21 -33.71
N SER A 145 -54.49 7.25 -33.14
CA SER A 145 -54.92 6.57 -31.89
C SER A 145 -54.40 7.28 -30.63
N LEU A 146 -53.47 8.25 -30.76
CA LEU A 146 -52.92 9.00 -29.63
C LEU A 146 -53.99 9.89 -28.99
N ARG A 147 -54.07 9.81 -27.65
CA ARG A 147 -54.99 10.63 -26.84
C ARG A 147 -54.22 11.63 -25.98
N LYS A 148 -54.86 12.81 -25.79
CA LYS A 148 -54.38 13.82 -24.83
C LYS A 148 -54.69 13.40 -23.41
N GLU A 149 -54.19 14.15 -22.42
CA GLU A 149 -54.42 13.90 -20.99
C GLU A 149 -55.91 13.94 -20.61
N ASP A 150 -56.72 14.76 -21.32
CA ASP A 150 -58.15 14.84 -21.13
C ASP A 150 -58.94 13.69 -21.78
N GLY A 151 -58.22 12.71 -22.39
CA GLY A 151 -58.82 11.58 -23.10
C GLY A 151 -59.26 11.88 -24.53
N SER A 152 -59.27 13.14 -24.97
CA SER A 152 -59.61 13.50 -26.35
C SER A 152 -58.52 13.07 -27.33
N ARG A 153 -58.88 12.82 -28.58
CA ARG A 153 -57.95 12.45 -29.63
C ARG A 153 -57.07 13.63 -30.03
N ALA A 154 -55.81 13.41 -30.27
CA ALA A 154 -54.84 14.47 -30.61
C ALA A 154 -54.93 14.93 -32.09
N ILE A 155 -56.10 14.78 -32.76
CA ILE A 155 -56.36 15.22 -34.14
C ILE A 155 -56.19 16.72 -34.25
N GLY A 156 -55.68 17.21 -35.39
CA GLY A 156 -55.45 18.62 -35.69
C GLY A 156 -54.24 19.24 -34.96
N THR A 157 -53.55 18.50 -34.12
CA THR A 157 -52.28 19.00 -33.54
C THR A 157 -51.16 18.96 -34.57
N GLN A 158 -50.29 19.96 -34.50
CA GLN A 158 -49.15 20.05 -35.39
C GLN A 158 -47.92 19.36 -34.76
N LEU A 159 -46.97 18.94 -35.63
CA LEU A 159 -45.65 18.49 -35.17
C LEU A 159 -44.91 19.71 -34.60
N ASP A 160 -44.44 19.61 -33.37
CA ASP A 160 -43.69 20.68 -32.73
C ASP A 160 -42.38 20.94 -33.49
N THR A 161 -42.17 22.18 -33.93
CA THR A 161 -40.96 22.60 -34.65
C THR A 161 -39.71 22.55 -33.80
N ALA A 162 -39.84 22.57 -32.45
CA ALA A 162 -38.75 22.37 -31.52
C ALA A 162 -38.40 20.86 -31.27
N SER A 163 -39.26 19.94 -31.79
CA SER A 163 -39.01 18.51 -31.66
C SER A 163 -37.76 18.12 -32.45
N PRO A 164 -36.89 17.26 -31.87
CA PRO A 164 -35.77 16.70 -32.60
C PRO A 164 -36.13 15.94 -33.88
N ALA A 165 -37.37 15.49 -34.00
CA ALA A 165 -37.91 14.82 -35.18
C ALA A 165 -38.16 15.79 -36.35
N PHE A 166 -38.45 17.08 -36.11
CA PHE A 166 -38.93 18.01 -37.11
C PHE A 166 -37.96 18.21 -38.28
N ALA A 167 -36.68 18.56 -37.97
CA ALA A 167 -35.68 18.87 -38.97
C ALA A 167 -35.30 17.66 -39.86
N PRO A 168 -35.07 16.45 -39.33
CA PRO A 168 -34.83 15.25 -40.14
C PRO A 168 -36.02 14.93 -41.06
N VAL A 169 -37.24 14.94 -40.53
CA VAL A 169 -38.42 14.57 -41.32
C VAL A 169 -38.69 15.55 -42.44
N MET A 170 -38.46 16.85 -42.20
CA MET A 170 -38.54 17.86 -43.25
C MET A 170 -37.59 17.64 -44.43
N LYS A 171 -36.39 17.02 -44.12
CA LYS A 171 -35.42 16.62 -45.14
C LYS A 171 -35.75 15.27 -45.79
N GLY A 172 -36.78 14.58 -45.31
CA GLY A 172 -37.16 13.27 -45.80
C GLY A 172 -36.33 12.14 -45.22
N GLU A 173 -35.78 12.33 -44.02
CA GLU A 173 -35.01 11.35 -43.23
C GLU A 173 -35.91 10.78 -42.11
N THR A 174 -35.82 9.49 -41.88
CA THR A 174 -36.53 8.84 -40.78
C THR A 174 -35.89 9.28 -39.44
N TYR A 175 -36.74 9.66 -38.48
CA TYR A 175 -36.30 9.96 -37.14
C TYR A 175 -36.79 8.89 -36.16
N ARG A 176 -35.93 8.42 -35.26
CA ARG A 176 -36.28 7.59 -34.09
C ARG A 176 -35.75 8.24 -32.83
N GLY A 177 -36.50 8.16 -31.75
CA GLY A 177 -36.07 8.66 -30.45
C GLY A 177 -37.18 8.71 -29.42
N LEU A 178 -36.76 9.08 -28.21
CA LEU A 178 -37.66 9.24 -27.08
C LEU A 178 -38.53 10.48 -27.27
N ALA A 179 -39.82 10.36 -26.95
CA ALA A 179 -40.74 11.49 -26.90
C ALA A 179 -41.62 11.42 -25.65
N LEU A 180 -41.88 12.59 -25.05
CA LEU A 180 -42.87 12.76 -24.03
C LEU A 180 -44.14 13.36 -24.70
N LEU A 181 -45.17 12.56 -24.82
CA LEU A 181 -46.39 12.94 -25.48
C LEU A 181 -47.54 12.83 -24.48
N PHE A 182 -48.17 13.97 -24.16
CA PHE A 182 -49.33 14.05 -23.26
C PHE A 182 -49.14 13.24 -21.97
N GLY A 183 -48.00 13.49 -21.26
CA GLY A 183 -47.69 12.88 -19.97
C GLY A 183 -47.08 11.45 -20.01
N LYS A 184 -47.06 10.81 -21.19
CA LYS A 184 -46.51 9.45 -21.33
C LYS A 184 -45.21 9.42 -22.14
N ARG A 185 -44.33 8.48 -21.81
CA ARG A 185 -43.06 8.29 -22.52
C ARG A 185 -43.18 7.24 -23.61
N TYR A 186 -42.73 7.58 -24.79
CA TYR A 186 -42.73 6.71 -25.97
C TYR A 186 -41.33 6.63 -26.58
N ILE A 187 -40.99 5.46 -27.10
CA ILE A 187 -40.03 5.38 -28.19
C ILE A 187 -40.80 5.55 -29.46
N THR A 188 -40.36 6.45 -30.33
CA THR A 188 -41.15 6.90 -31.51
C THR A 188 -40.31 6.76 -32.77
N GLN A 189 -41.01 6.44 -33.88
CA GLN A 189 -40.48 6.60 -35.23
C GLN A 189 -41.41 7.49 -36.06
N TYR A 190 -40.77 8.44 -36.75
CA TYR A 190 -41.41 9.30 -37.76
C TYR A 190 -40.83 8.92 -39.13
N GLU A 191 -41.65 8.34 -40.00
CA GLU A 191 -41.29 7.87 -41.33
C GLU A 191 -41.87 8.80 -42.36
N PRO A 192 -41.08 9.63 -43.08
CA PRO A 192 -41.58 10.53 -44.11
C PRO A 192 -42.02 9.77 -45.36
N VAL A 193 -43.24 10.13 -45.84
CA VAL A 193 -43.78 9.65 -47.11
C VAL A 193 -43.48 10.70 -48.17
N LYS A 194 -42.90 10.29 -49.30
CA LYS A 194 -42.54 11.16 -50.42
C LYS A 194 -43.43 10.89 -51.63
N ASP A 195 -43.75 11.95 -52.36
CA ASP A 195 -44.39 11.85 -53.67
C ASP A 195 -43.39 11.46 -54.77
N ALA A 196 -43.84 11.33 -56.00
CA ALA A 196 -43.01 10.99 -57.15
C ALA A 196 -41.90 12.03 -57.46
N SER A 197 -42.04 13.25 -56.96
CA SER A 197 -41.02 14.32 -57.08
C SER A 197 -39.94 14.26 -55.98
N GLY A 198 -40.11 13.38 -54.99
CA GLY A 198 -39.22 13.27 -53.83
C GLY A 198 -39.59 14.25 -52.71
N LYS A 199 -40.69 15.02 -52.83
CA LYS A 199 -41.13 15.94 -51.81
C LYS A 199 -41.88 15.18 -50.69
N VAL A 200 -41.59 15.49 -49.44
CA VAL A 200 -42.32 14.92 -48.28
C VAL A 200 -43.73 15.45 -48.23
N ILE A 201 -44.72 14.56 -48.35
CA ILE A 201 -46.17 14.89 -48.34
C ILE A 201 -46.88 14.49 -47.05
N ALA A 202 -46.36 13.47 -46.35
CA ALA A 202 -46.97 12.95 -45.14
C ALA A 202 -45.91 12.37 -44.21
N ILE A 203 -46.30 12.03 -42.97
CA ILE A 203 -45.46 11.25 -42.03
C ILE A 203 -46.34 10.12 -41.48
N LEU A 204 -45.79 8.91 -41.51
CA LEU A 204 -46.26 7.80 -40.69
C LEU A 204 -45.55 7.84 -39.35
N PHE A 205 -46.32 7.89 -38.30
CA PHE A 205 -45.78 7.92 -36.95
C PHE A 205 -46.26 6.68 -36.18
N VAL A 206 -45.32 6.06 -35.49
CA VAL A 206 -45.60 4.98 -34.52
C VAL A 206 -44.89 5.30 -33.22
N GLY A 207 -45.58 5.03 -32.11
CA GLY A 207 -45.03 5.19 -30.77
C GLY A 207 -45.34 3.99 -29.89
N VAL A 208 -44.31 3.40 -29.28
CA VAL A 208 -44.45 2.32 -28.28
C VAL A 208 -44.38 2.96 -26.89
N ASP A 209 -45.40 2.73 -26.06
CA ASP A 209 -45.44 3.22 -24.67
C ASP A 209 -44.40 2.47 -23.85
N ILE A 210 -43.37 3.20 -23.38
CA ILE A 210 -42.27 2.66 -22.60
C ILE A 210 -42.36 3.03 -21.13
N THR A 211 -43.49 3.54 -20.65
CA THR A 211 -43.64 4.03 -19.28
C THR A 211 -43.22 2.97 -18.25
N ASN A 212 -43.69 1.74 -18.39
CA ASN A 212 -43.30 0.62 -17.50
C ASN A 212 -41.84 0.21 -17.68
N SER A 213 -41.38 0.07 -18.92
CA SER A 213 -40.03 -0.28 -19.26
C SER A 213 -39.01 0.77 -18.77
N TRP A 214 -39.38 2.04 -18.80
CA TRP A 214 -38.64 3.15 -18.23
C TRP A 214 -38.48 3.01 -16.72
N GLN A 215 -39.53 2.65 -15.99
CA GLN A 215 -39.44 2.41 -14.54
C GLN A 215 -38.58 1.19 -14.21
N VAL A 216 -38.68 0.14 -14.99
CA VAL A 216 -37.80 -1.06 -14.83
C VAL A 216 -36.32 -0.68 -15.05
N MET A 217 -36.04 0.09 -16.11
CA MET A 217 -34.67 0.56 -16.39
C MET A 217 -34.16 1.46 -15.25
N ARG A 218 -34.96 2.45 -14.85
CA ARG A 218 -34.64 3.31 -13.71
C ARG A 218 -34.30 2.52 -12.46
N ASN A 219 -35.15 1.56 -12.11
CA ASN A 219 -34.92 0.74 -10.92
C ASN A 219 -33.70 -0.17 -11.05
N LYS A 220 -33.43 -0.73 -12.23
CA LYS A 220 -32.23 -1.53 -12.48
C LYS A 220 -30.96 -0.71 -12.33
N ILE A 221 -30.96 0.55 -12.78
CA ILE A 221 -29.79 1.45 -12.63
C ILE A 221 -29.63 1.84 -11.16
N LEU A 222 -30.67 2.34 -10.50
CA LEU A 222 -30.60 2.85 -9.14
C LEU A 222 -30.34 1.77 -8.08
N ASN A 223 -30.82 0.54 -8.30
CA ASN A 223 -30.63 -0.56 -7.36
C ASN A 223 -29.32 -1.33 -7.59
N ARG A 224 -28.60 -1.05 -8.67
CA ARG A 224 -27.29 -1.64 -8.89
C ARG A 224 -26.30 -1.03 -7.91
N ARG A 225 -25.68 -1.87 -7.10
CA ARG A 225 -24.71 -1.46 -6.10
C ARG A 225 -23.29 -1.61 -6.64
N LEU A 226 -22.42 -0.75 -6.20
CA LEU A 226 -21.01 -0.69 -6.52
C LEU A 226 -20.23 -0.84 -5.22
N GLY A 227 -19.82 -2.07 -4.89
CA GLY A 227 -19.31 -2.37 -3.56
C GLY A 227 -20.35 -2.09 -2.47
N ASP A 228 -19.91 -1.68 -1.30
CA ASP A 228 -20.78 -1.47 -0.14
C ASP A 228 -21.43 -0.07 -0.10
N SER A 229 -20.82 0.94 -0.72
CA SER A 229 -21.28 2.35 -0.64
C SER A 229 -21.61 2.97 -1.99
N GLY A 230 -21.25 2.32 -3.10
CA GLY A 230 -21.39 2.90 -4.42
C GLY A 230 -22.78 2.72 -5.01
N HIS A 231 -23.16 3.65 -5.88
CA HIS A 231 -24.45 3.69 -6.55
C HIS A 231 -24.33 4.34 -7.93
N PHE A 232 -25.36 4.14 -8.75
CA PHE A 232 -25.45 4.74 -10.08
C PHE A 232 -26.59 5.73 -10.14
N TYR A 233 -26.42 6.73 -11.00
CA TYR A 233 -27.47 7.70 -11.36
C TYR A 233 -27.27 8.18 -12.79
N VAL A 234 -28.26 8.88 -13.31
CA VAL A 234 -28.27 9.37 -14.69
C VAL A 234 -28.48 10.88 -14.71
N ILE A 235 -27.65 11.57 -15.48
CA ILE A 235 -27.79 13.02 -15.73
C ILE A 235 -28.27 13.24 -17.16
N ASN A 236 -29.24 14.15 -17.32
CA ASN A 236 -29.79 14.53 -18.62
C ASN A 236 -28.86 15.50 -19.37
N ARG A 237 -28.53 15.15 -20.62
CA ARG A 237 -27.79 16.01 -21.56
C ARG A 237 -28.62 16.53 -22.70
N ALA A 238 -29.91 16.19 -22.77
CA ALA A 238 -30.77 16.73 -23.79
C ALA A 238 -30.85 18.27 -23.67
N PRO A 239 -30.69 19.02 -24.77
CA PRO A 239 -30.83 20.47 -24.75
C PRO A 239 -32.18 20.91 -24.20
N GLY A 240 -32.19 21.92 -23.36
CA GLY A 240 -33.44 22.49 -22.80
C GLY A 240 -33.35 22.75 -21.29
N LYS A 241 -34.53 22.94 -20.68
CA LYS A 241 -34.65 23.36 -19.26
C LYS A 241 -34.09 22.36 -18.24
N THR A 242 -34.01 21.10 -18.62
CA THR A 242 -33.56 20.02 -17.75
C THR A 242 -32.12 19.59 -18.02
N TYR A 243 -31.37 20.34 -18.83
CA TYR A 243 -29.97 20.07 -19.14
C TYR A 243 -29.11 20.09 -17.85
N GLY A 244 -28.34 19.01 -17.61
CA GLY A 244 -27.49 18.85 -16.45
C GLY A 244 -28.25 18.52 -15.16
N GLN A 245 -29.53 18.19 -15.20
CA GLN A 245 -30.28 17.71 -14.04
C GLN A 245 -30.20 16.19 -13.91
N PHE A 246 -30.34 15.68 -12.70
CA PHE A 246 -30.51 14.26 -12.46
C PHE A 246 -31.82 13.77 -13.12
N LEU A 247 -31.68 12.83 -14.04
CA LEU A 247 -32.81 12.17 -14.66
C LEU A 247 -33.27 10.96 -13.82
N PHE A 248 -32.30 10.19 -13.32
CA PHE A 248 -32.53 9.14 -12.34
C PHE A 248 -31.59 9.37 -11.15
N HIS A 249 -32.17 9.53 -10.00
CA HIS A 249 -31.42 9.64 -8.73
C HIS A 249 -32.30 9.14 -7.59
N SER A 250 -31.68 8.66 -6.52
CA SER A 250 -32.43 8.10 -5.38
C SER A 250 -33.25 9.17 -4.61
N SER A 251 -32.74 10.41 -4.51
CA SER A 251 -33.33 11.50 -3.69
C SER A 251 -33.48 12.84 -4.44
N ASP A 252 -32.64 13.11 -5.46
CA ASP A 252 -32.51 14.44 -6.06
C ASP A 252 -32.89 14.47 -7.53
N GLU A 253 -33.77 13.57 -7.95
CA GLU A 253 -34.33 13.53 -9.30
C GLU A 253 -34.96 14.86 -9.68
N GLY A 254 -34.62 15.40 -10.85
CA GLY A 254 -35.05 16.70 -11.34
C GLY A 254 -34.23 17.89 -10.81
N LYS A 255 -33.32 17.69 -9.87
CA LYS A 255 -32.42 18.74 -9.40
C LYS A 255 -31.10 18.73 -10.17
N ARG A 256 -30.42 19.87 -10.18
CA ARG A 256 -29.05 19.96 -10.70
C ARG A 256 -28.07 19.52 -9.60
N PRO A 257 -27.04 18.73 -9.93
CA PRO A 257 -25.97 18.41 -8.98
C PRO A 257 -25.33 19.68 -8.39
N SER A 258 -25.15 19.72 -7.06
CA SER A 258 -24.43 20.80 -6.36
C SER A 258 -22.91 20.59 -6.48
N TRP A 259 -22.42 20.22 -7.67
CA TRP A 259 -21.02 19.95 -7.91
C TRP A 259 -20.28 21.20 -8.37
N PRO A 260 -18.96 21.31 -8.06
CA PRO A 260 -18.11 22.31 -8.67
C PRO A 260 -18.14 22.20 -10.20
N ASP A 261 -18.03 23.35 -10.89
CA ASP A 261 -17.95 23.38 -12.35
C ASP A 261 -16.80 22.53 -12.92
N ALA A 262 -15.71 22.40 -12.16
CA ALA A 262 -14.58 21.55 -12.52
C ALA A 262 -14.94 20.06 -12.63
N ILE A 263 -15.99 19.61 -11.95
CA ILE A 263 -16.51 18.24 -12.00
C ILE A 263 -17.67 18.16 -13.02
N LEU A 264 -18.63 19.08 -12.93
CA LEU A 264 -19.84 18.98 -13.74
C LEU A 264 -19.58 19.20 -15.24
N LYS A 265 -18.67 20.12 -15.61
CA LYS A 265 -18.35 20.39 -17.01
C LYS A 265 -17.77 19.16 -17.74
N PRO A 266 -16.70 18.49 -17.24
CA PRO A 266 -16.20 17.27 -17.89
C PRO A 266 -17.26 16.17 -17.99
N VAL A 267 -18.03 15.92 -16.93
CA VAL A 267 -19.12 14.93 -16.94
C VAL A 267 -20.14 15.19 -18.05
N LEU A 268 -20.46 16.44 -18.33
CA LEU A 268 -21.42 16.79 -19.37
C LEU A 268 -20.79 16.87 -20.78
N SER A 269 -19.50 17.13 -20.93
CA SER A 269 -18.86 17.38 -22.22
C SER A 269 -18.06 16.19 -22.76
N GLU A 270 -17.39 15.43 -21.90
CA GLU A 270 -16.54 14.33 -22.32
C GLU A 270 -17.34 13.03 -22.50
N PRO A 271 -16.95 12.16 -23.44
CA PRO A 271 -17.68 10.91 -23.73
C PRO A 271 -17.63 9.93 -22.55
N GLN A 272 -16.52 9.89 -21.82
CA GLN A 272 -16.32 9.07 -20.63
C GLN A 272 -15.13 9.59 -19.83
N GLY A 273 -15.06 9.23 -18.57
CA GLY A 273 -13.91 9.58 -17.72
C GLY A 273 -14.10 9.14 -16.27
N THR A 274 -13.05 9.39 -15.48
CA THR A 274 -13.05 9.20 -14.05
C THR A 274 -12.55 10.47 -13.37
N LEU A 275 -13.17 10.85 -12.25
CA LEU A 275 -12.86 12.07 -11.51
C LEU A 275 -12.92 11.80 -10.01
N GLU A 276 -12.12 12.56 -9.25
CA GLU A 276 -12.27 12.64 -7.81
C GLU A 276 -13.05 13.89 -7.43
N MET A 277 -13.98 13.77 -6.51
CA MET A 277 -14.80 14.86 -6.02
C MET A 277 -14.81 14.87 -4.50
N GLU A 278 -14.51 16.01 -3.91
CA GLU A 278 -14.70 16.24 -2.48
C GLU A 278 -16.16 16.63 -2.24
N LYS A 279 -16.84 15.86 -1.37
CA LYS A 279 -18.23 16.12 -0.97
C LYS A 279 -18.29 17.20 0.10
N GLU A 280 -19.48 17.80 0.30
CA GLU A 280 -19.71 18.81 1.33
C GLU A 280 -19.41 18.32 2.77
N ASP A 281 -19.46 17.02 3.00
CA ASP A 281 -19.14 16.37 4.27
C ASP A 281 -17.65 16.04 4.44
N GLY A 282 -16.78 16.46 3.51
CA GLY A 282 -15.33 16.25 3.52
C GLY A 282 -14.89 14.85 3.07
N ARG A 283 -15.81 13.99 2.63
CA ARG A 283 -15.47 12.69 2.04
C ARG A 283 -15.09 12.83 0.59
N THR A 284 -14.14 12.04 0.13
CA THR A 284 -13.77 11.97 -1.29
C THR A 284 -14.56 10.87 -1.97
N ALA A 285 -15.31 11.22 -3.03
CA ALA A 285 -15.97 10.29 -3.92
C ALA A 285 -15.14 10.11 -5.21
N LEU A 286 -15.11 8.88 -5.70
CA LEU A 286 -14.63 8.55 -7.03
C LEU A 286 -15.85 8.46 -7.95
N LEU A 287 -15.79 9.16 -9.06
CA LEU A 287 -16.82 9.18 -10.09
C LEU A 287 -16.28 8.52 -11.35
N SER A 288 -17.05 7.64 -11.96
CA SER A 288 -16.84 7.20 -13.32
C SER A 288 -18.10 7.55 -14.12
N PHE A 289 -17.92 8.15 -15.28
CA PHE A 289 -19.04 8.54 -16.12
C PHE A 289 -18.84 8.10 -17.56
N THR A 290 -19.95 7.77 -18.21
CA THR A 290 -19.98 7.41 -19.63
C THR A 290 -21.27 7.92 -20.25
N GLN A 291 -21.15 8.50 -21.43
CA GLN A 291 -22.31 9.04 -22.17
C GLN A 291 -23.03 7.94 -22.93
N LEU A 292 -24.38 8.07 -22.98
CA LEU A 292 -25.25 7.31 -23.87
C LEU A 292 -25.83 8.28 -24.93
N PRO A 293 -25.19 8.41 -26.09
CA PRO A 293 -25.53 9.46 -27.06
C PRO A 293 -26.97 9.38 -27.61
N GLY A 294 -27.46 8.16 -27.83
CA GLY A 294 -28.82 7.96 -28.41
C GLY A 294 -29.94 8.59 -27.57
N TRP A 295 -29.72 8.67 -26.26
CA TRP A 295 -30.71 9.26 -25.33
C TRP A 295 -30.26 10.58 -24.72
N ASN A 296 -29.08 11.07 -25.06
CA ASN A 296 -28.45 12.22 -24.41
C ASN A 296 -28.34 12.08 -22.89
N TRP A 297 -27.90 10.91 -22.43
CA TRP A 297 -27.71 10.64 -21.03
C TRP A 297 -26.20 10.58 -20.70
N VAL A 298 -25.89 10.88 -19.44
CA VAL A 298 -24.64 10.48 -18.80
C VAL A 298 -25.00 9.55 -17.66
N ILE A 299 -24.46 8.34 -17.69
CA ILE A 299 -24.56 7.40 -16.59
C ILE A 299 -23.32 7.60 -15.73
N VAL A 300 -23.52 7.83 -14.45
CA VAL A 300 -22.46 8.08 -13.48
C VAL A 300 -22.52 7.00 -12.42
N GLY A 301 -21.40 6.34 -12.19
CA GLY A 301 -21.14 5.50 -11.02
C GLY A 301 -20.34 6.29 -10.00
N GLU A 302 -20.78 6.30 -8.77
CA GLU A 302 -20.15 7.00 -7.65
C GLU A 302 -19.86 6.02 -6.52
N VAL A 303 -18.66 6.10 -5.93
CA VAL A 303 -18.27 5.32 -4.76
C VAL A 303 -17.44 6.17 -3.81
N ASP A 304 -17.60 5.96 -2.52
CA ASP A 304 -16.78 6.59 -1.50
C ASP A 304 -15.36 5.97 -1.50
N LYS A 305 -14.33 6.81 -1.71
CA LYS A 305 -12.93 6.38 -1.82
C LYS A 305 -12.48 5.65 -0.55
N ALA A 306 -12.86 6.12 0.63
CA ALA A 306 -12.47 5.51 1.89
C ALA A 306 -13.09 4.12 2.06
N THR A 307 -14.35 3.95 1.66
CA THR A 307 -15.02 2.64 1.70
C THR A 307 -14.41 1.66 0.70
N LEU A 308 -14.13 2.13 -0.51
CA LEU A 308 -13.48 1.35 -1.55
C LEU A 308 -12.09 0.84 -1.10
N LEU A 309 -11.31 1.70 -0.44
CA LEU A 309 -9.97 1.40 0.04
C LEU A 309 -9.95 0.81 1.47
N SER A 310 -11.09 0.58 2.10
CA SER A 310 -11.17 0.07 3.48
C SER A 310 -10.50 -1.28 3.65
N GLY A 311 -10.64 -2.18 2.67
CA GLY A 311 -9.94 -3.46 2.64
C GLY A 311 -8.42 -3.31 2.64
N VAL A 312 -7.90 -2.35 1.86
CA VAL A 312 -6.46 -2.04 1.77
C VAL A 312 -5.93 -1.51 3.09
N THR A 313 -6.66 -0.58 3.71
CA THR A 313 -6.25 0.01 5.00
C THR A 313 -6.27 -1.03 6.11
N SER A 314 -7.24 -1.93 6.11
CA SER A 314 -7.30 -3.06 7.05
C SER A 314 -6.11 -4.01 6.86
N MET A 315 -5.82 -4.44 5.62
CA MET A 315 -4.65 -5.25 5.30
C MET A 315 -3.35 -4.55 5.72
N ARG A 316 -3.19 -3.27 5.40
CA ARG A 316 -2.03 -2.48 5.84
C ARG A 316 -1.83 -2.53 7.34
N ASN A 317 -2.90 -2.31 8.10
CA ASN A 317 -2.83 -2.32 9.57
C ASN A 317 -2.48 -3.71 10.12
N GLN A 318 -2.97 -4.78 9.50
CA GLN A 318 -2.59 -6.16 9.83
C GLN A 318 -1.11 -6.44 9.53
N PHE A 319 -0.61 -6.00 8.37
CA PHE A 319 0.82 -6.13 8.02
C PHE A 319 1.71 -5.32 8.97
N LEU A 320 1.32 -4.10 9.34
CA LEU A 320 2.05 -3.29 10.33
C LEU A 320 2.08 -3.98 11.70
N ALA A 321 0.95 -4.50 12.16
CA ALA A 321 0.88 -5.25 13.43
C ALA A 321 1.74 -6.52 13.39
N ALA A 322 1.66 -7.32 12.33
CA ALA A 322 2.50 -8.49 12.13
C ALA A 322 3.98 -8.11 12.08
N GLY A 323 4.33 -7.01 11.40
CA GLY A 323 5.69 -6.49 11.32
C GLY A 323 6.27 -6.10 12.67
N VAL A 324 5.48 -5.44 13.51
CA VAL A 324 5.89 -5.11 14.89
C VAL A 324 6.13 -6.39 15.71
N ILE A 325 5.24 -7.38 15.61
CA ILE A 325 5.39 -8.66 16.32
C ILE A 325 6.66 -9.38 15.87
N VAL A 326 6.90 -9.49 14.56
CA VAL A 326 8.10 -10.13 14.00
C VAL A 326 9.36 -9.39 14.43
N SER A 327 9.36 -8.06 14.43
CA SER A 327 10.49 -7.25 14.89
C SER A 327 10.79 -7.46 16.38
N LEU A 328 9.76 -7.55 17.22
CA LEU A 328 9.93 -7.84 18.66
C LEU A 328 10.47 -9.25 18.90
N LEU A 329 9.96 -10.26 18.19
CA LEU A 329 10.45 -11.62 18.26
C LEU A 329 11.92 -11.70 17.80
N PHE A 330 12.26 -11.05 16.68
CA PHE A 330 13.63 -10.97 16.19
C PHE A 330 14.55 -10.32 17.23
N ALA A 331 14.14 -9.17 17.81
CA ALA A 331 14.91 -8.51 18.86
C ALA A 331 15.11 -9.40 20.08
N ALA A 332 14.10 -10.12 20.52
CA ALA A 332 14.18 -11.04 21.65
C ALA A 332 15.17 -12.19 21.36
N VAL A 333 15.05 -12.83 20.20
CA VAL A 333 15.95 -13.92 19.76
C VAL A 333 17.38 -13.38 19.59
N PHE A 334 17.55 -12.21 19.00
CA PHE A 334 18.86 -11.60 18.82
C PHE A 334 19.54 -11.27 20.16
N VAL A 335 18.82 -10.64 21.10
CA VAL A 335 19.32 -10.38 22.46
C VAL A 335 19.69 -11.68 23.17
N TRP A 336 18.84 -12.71 23.06
CA TRP A 336 19.13 -14.02 23.65
C TRP A 336 20.40 -14.63 23.06
N THR A 337 20.57 -14.60 21.73
CA THR A 337 21.74 -15.12 21.02
C THR A 337 23.00 -14.36 21.41
N VAL A 338 22.99 -13.03 21.39
CA VAL A 338 24.14 -12.20 21.79
C VAL A 338 24.52 -12.43 23.26
N ARG A 339 23.54 -12.56 24.16
CA ARG A 339 23.78 -12.89 25.56
C ARG A 339 24.41 -14.25 25.72
N ARG A 340 23.87 -15.26 25.05
CA ARG A 340 24.29 -16.68 25.22
C ARG A 340 25.63 -16.96 24.57
N TRP A 341 25.91 -16.36 23.42
CA TRP A 341 27.04 -16.72 22.58
C TRP A 341 28.22 -15.74 22.69
N LEU A 342 27.97 -14.50 23.08
CA LEU A 342 29.02 -13.48 23.15
C LEU A 342 29.20 -12.93 24.56
N THR A 343 28.12 -12.37 25.17
CA THR A 343 28.26 -11.63 26.43
C THR A 343 28.60 -12.50 27.61
N ALA A 344 27.99 -13.68 27.76
CA ALA A 344 28.23 -14.58 28.87
C ALA A 344 29.66 -15.13 28.86
N PRO A 345 30.21 -15.67 27.74
CA PRO A 345 31.60 -16.13 27.69
C PRO A 345 32.61 -15.02 27.95
N LEU A 346 32.44 -13.84 27.35
CA LEU A 346 33.33 -12.70 27.61
C LEU A 346 33.35 -12.26 29.07
N ARG A 347 32.20 -12.35 29.74
CA ARG A 347 32.12 -12.05 31.18
C ARG A 347 32.90 -13.03 32.00
N ASN A 348 32.92 -14.33 31.65
CA ASN A 348 33.72 -15.34 32.29
C ASN A 348 35.21 -15.06 32.10
N VAL A 349 35.61 -14.69 30.89
CA VAL A 349 37.03 -14.29 30.61
C VAL A 349 37.45 -13.11 31.46
N ILE A 350 36.62 -12.07 31.56
CA ILE A 350 36.89 -10.90 32.41
C ILE A 350 37.02 -11.31 33.88
N THR A 351 36.18 -12.22 34.35
CA THR A 351 36.25 -12.72 35.74
C THR A 351 37.52 -13.46 35.97
N LEU A 352 37.92 -14.37 35.09
CA LEU A 352 39.19 -15.13 35.18
C LEU A 352 40.40 -14.20 35.13
N ALA A 353 40.43 -13.24 34.22
CA ALA A 353 41.51 -12.24 34.15
C ALA A 353 41.65 -11.44 35.47
N ARG A 354 40.53 -11.12 36.13
CA ARG A 354 40.55 -10.46 37.45
C ARG A 354 41.05 -11.37 38.54
N GLN A 355 40.74 -12.66 38.53
CA GLN A 355 41.30 -13.66 39.45
C GLN A 355 42.82 -13.76 39.28
N TYR A 356 43.32 -13.83 38.04
CA TYR A 356 44.76 -13.84 37.76
C TYR A 356 45.45 -12.56 38.25
N ALA A 357 44.80 -11.40 38.04
CA ALA A 357 45.32 -10.13 38.57
C ALA A 357 45.33 -10.06 40.09
N ALA A 358 44.45 -10.80 40.79
CA ALA A 358 44.45 -10.93 42.24
C ALA A 358 45.36 -12.01 42.77
N GLY A 359 46.10 -12.72 41.90
CA GLY A 359 47.07 -13.76 42.28
C GLY A 359 46.49 -15.17 42.38
N ASP A 360 45.19 -15.36 42.09
CA ASP A 360 44.60 -16.69 42.06
C ASP A 360 44.72 -17.31 40.64
N LEU A 361 45.72 -18.14 40.44
CA LEU A 361 46.08 -18.77 39.16
C LEU A 361 45.54 -20.21 39.03
N ARG A 362 44.63 -20.64 39.95
CA ARG A 362 44.20 -22.05 40.01
C ARG A 362 43.07 -22.36 39.04
N GLU A 363 42.27 -21.37 38.68
CA GLU A 363 41.08 -21.53 37.84
C GLU A 363 41.46 -21.43 36.35
N THR A 364 40.76 -22.21 35.52
CA THR A 364 40.84 -22.16 34.07
C THR A 364 39.43 -22.25 33.50
N ILE A 365 39.17 -21.71 32.29
CA ILE A 365 37.90 -21.89 31.60
C ILE A 365 38.08 -23.04 30.61
N ASP A 366 37.35 -24.15 30.82
CA ASP A 366 37.28 -25.21 29.83
C ASP A 366 36.33 -24.77 28.67
N THR A 367 36.82 -24.78 27.44
CA THR A 367 36.03 -24.46 26.25
C THR A 367 36.40 -25.38 25.09
N ARG A 368 35.37 -25.84 24.39
CA ARG A 368 35.49 -26.55 23.12
C ARG A 368 35.22 -25.63 21.91
N ARG A 369 35.17 -24.32 22.12
CA ARG A 369 34.91 -23.35 21.06
C ARG A 369 36.14 -23.18 20.18
N GLN A 370 35.89 -23.07 18.85
CA GLN A 370 36.92 -22.86 17.84
C GLN A 370 36.84 -21.47 17.20
N ASP A 371 35.98 -20.59 17.76
CA ASP A 371 35.79 -19.20 17.29
C ASP A 371 36.78 -18.24 18.01
N GLU A 372 36.67 -16.95 17.72
CA GLU A 372 37.54 -15.91 18.29
C GLU A 372 37.41 -15.81 19.81
N VAL A 373 36.23 -16.15 20.37
CA VAL A 373 36.02 -16.19 21.82
C VAL A 373 36.76 -17.40 22.42
N GLY A 374 36.77 -18.52 21.72
CA GLY A 374 37.58 -19.69 22.09
C GLY A 374 39.07 -19.36 22.10
N GLN A 375 39.59 -18.75 21.04
CA GLN A 375 40.97 -18.29 20.95
C GLN A 375 41.35 -17.32 22.08
N LEU A 376 40.43 -16.40 22.45
CA LEU A 376 40.66 -15.50 23.58
C LEU A 376 40.72 -16.24 24.92
N ILE A 377 39.88 -17.25 25.13
CA ILE A 377 39.90 -18.08 26.33
C ILE A 377 41.23 -18.86 26.42
N ASP A 378 41.67 -19.46 25.32
CA ASP A 378 42.93 -20.19 25.26
C ASP A 378 44.13 -19.28 25.53
N ALA A 379 44.11 -18.05 25.00
CA ALA A 379 45.16 -17.08 25.27
C ALA A 379 45.22 -16.68 26.76
N ILE A 380 44.06 -16.45 27.40
CA ILE A 380 44.00 -16.12 28.83
C ILE A 380 44.43 -17.31 29.68
N ASN A 381 44.00 -18.54 29.36
CA ASN A 381 44.48 -19.75 30.04
C ASN A 381 46.00 -19.91 29.89
N GLY A 382 46.54 -19.62 28.69
CA GLY A 382 47.97 -19.63 28.43
C GLY A 382 48.74 -18.63 29.29
N ILE A 383 48.20 -17.42 29.49
CA ILE A 383 48.79 -16.42 30.42
C ILE A 383 48.79 -16.96 31.84
N GLY A 384 47.66 -17.55 32.30
CA GLY A 384 47.54 -18.14 33.63
C GLY A 384 48.59 -19.24 33.87
N ASN A 385 48.72 -20.17 32.94
CA ASN A 385 49.71 -21.25 33.01
C ASN A 385 51.13 -20.70 33.00
N GLY A 386 51.42 -19.70 32.16
CA GLY A 386 52.74 -19.05 32.14
C GLY A 386 53.12 -18.36 33.46
N LEU A 387 52.13 -17.61 34.03
CA LEU A 387 52.29 -16.98 35.33
C LEU A 387 52.46 -18.00 36.44
N GLN A 388 51.72 -19.10 36.46
CA GLN A 388 51.87 -20.17 37.42
C GLN A 388 53.27 -20.83 37.35
N GLN A 389 53.75 -21.03 36.12
CA GLN A 389 55.11 -21.58 35.91
C GLN A 389 56.18 -20.60 36.45
N ILE A 390 56.06 -19.30 36.16
CA ILE A 390 56.99 -18.28 36.70
C ILE A 390 56.92 -18.24 38.22
N VAL A 391 55.76 -18.27 38.84
CA VAL A 391 55.60 -18.27 40.30
C VAL A 391 56.30 -19.55 40.91
N THR A 392 56.13 -20.73 40.28
CA THR A 392 56.77 -21.96 40.71
C THR A 392 58.25 -21.83 40.61
N GLN A 393 58.80 -21.36 39.48
CA GLN A 393 60.27 -21.18 39.32
C GLN A 393 60.86 -20.19 40.33
N VAL A 394 60.13 -19.06 40.59
CA VAL A 394 60.57 -18.09 41.61
C VAL A 394 60.58 -18.72 43.02
N ARG A 395 59.54 -19.52 43.33
CA ARG A 395 59.43 -20.20 44.60
C ARG A 395 60.56 -21.26 44.78
N ASP A 396 60.80 -22.01 43.72
CA ASP A 396 61.89 -23.01 43.73
C ASP A 396 63.30 -22.34 43.90
N ALA A 397 63.53 -21.28 43.10
CA ALA A 397 64.74 -20.45 43.23
C ALA A 397 64.89 -19.83 44.64
N ALA A 398 63.77 -19.31 45.21
CA ALA A 398 63.79 -18.80 46.59
C ALA A 398 64.05 -19.92 47.60
N GLY A 399 63.57 -21.14 47.35
CA GLY A 399 63.88 -22.32 48.11
C GLY A 399 65.38 -22.67 48.05
N ASP A 400 65.94 -22.72 46.85
CA ASP A 400 67.34 -22.96 46.60
C ASP A 400 68.25 -21.91 47.27
N ILE A 401 67.91 -20.63 47.15
CA ILE A 401 68.61 -19.54 47.84
C ILE A 401 68.54 -19.72 49.36
N SER A 402 67.36 -20.11 49.90
CA SER A 402 67.16 -20.33 51.32
C SER A 402 68.03 -21.52 51.79
N HIS A 403 68.12 -22.62 51.00
CA HIS A 403 68.98 -23.73 51.26
C HIS A 403 70.46 -23.34 51.18
N GLY A 404 70.87 -22.64 50.13
CA GLY A 404 72.24 -22.14 49.95
C GLY A 404 72.63 -21.16 51.05
N THR A 405 71.75 -20.30 51.50
CA THR A 405 71.98 -19.37 52.61
C THR A 405 72.19 -20.11 53.93
N ARG A 406 71.44 -21.22 54.19
CA ARG A 406 71.64 -22.05 55.40
C ARG A 406 72.97 -22.80 55.35
N ALA A 407 73.31 -23.35 54.18
CA ALA A 407 74.66 -24.01 54.00
C ALA A 407 75.74 -22.96 54.22
N LEU A 408 75.67 -21.78 53.62
CA LEU A 408 76.67 -20.73 53.82
C LEU A 408 76.78 -20.28 55.29
N ALA A 409 75.64 -20.21 56.00
CA ALA A 409 75.67 -19.92 57.44
C ALA A 409 76.37 -21.03 58.27
N SER A 410 76.15 -22.30 57.87
CA SER A 410 76.85 -23.46 58.47
C SER A 410 78.33 -23.41 58.21
N ASP A 411 78.76 -23.25 56.94
CA ASP A 411 80.13 -23.12 56.54
C ASP A 411 80.87 -21.94 57.22
N SER A 412 80.14 -20.79 57.34
CA SER A 412 80.68 -19.66 58.07
C SER A 412 80.90 -19.93 59.56
N GLY A 413 79.98 -20.74 60.14
CA GLY A 413 80.16 -21.25 61.50
C GLY A 413 81.41 -22.12 61.67
N GLU A 414 81.63 -23.11 60.76
CA GLU A 414 82.79 -23.97 60.75
C GLU A 414 84.05 -23.14 60.54
N ILE A 415 84.05 -22.19 59.58
CA ILE A 415 85.20 -21.29 59.36
C ILE A 415 85.52 -20.48 60.62
N SER A 416 84.49 -19.98 61.34
CA SER A 416 84.68 -19.24 62.60
C SER A 416 85.29 -20.13 63.66
N GLU A 417 84.87 -21.39 63.77
CA GLU A 417 85.50 -22.37 64.67
C GLU A 417 86.97 -22.68 64.29
N GLN A 418 87.21 -22.83 62.99
CA GLN A 418 88.59 -23.00 62.48
C GLN A 418 89.49 -21.81 62.78
N ILE A 419 88.98 -20.61 62.60
CA ILE A 419 89.67 -19.35 62.95
C ILE A 419 89.99 -19.32 64.42
N ASN A 420 89.06 -19.69 65.31
CA ASN A 420 89.32 -19.77 66.76
C ASN A 420 90.40 -20.81 67.12
N LYS A 421 90.33 -21.97 66.48
CA LYS A 421 91.39 -22.99 66.67
C LYS A 421 92.74 -22.46 66.17
N GLN A 422 92.73 -21.80 64.98
CA GLN A 422 93.96 -21.25 64.42
C GLN A 422 94.48 -20.09 65.26
N ALA A 423 93.65 -19.22 65.83
CA ALA A 423 94.05 -18.21 66.77
C ALA A 423 94.69 -18.80 68.01
N SER A 424 94.09 -19.85 68.58
CA SER A 424 94.69 -20.56 69.72
C SER A 424 96.04 -21.19 69.39
N SER A 425 96.21 -21.79 68.19
CA SER A 425 97.50 -22.32 67.73
C SER A 425 98.55 -21.23 67.48
N VAL A 426 98.12 -20.05 67.02
CA VAL A 426 99.02 -18.89 66.87
C VAL A 426 99.44 -18.34 68.26
N GLU A 427 98.55 -18.32 69.27
CA GLU A 427 98.92 -17.99 70.65
C GLU A 427 99.88 -18.97 71.24
N GLU A 428 99.63 -20.30 71.03
CA GLU A 428 100.58 -21.35 71.48
C GLU A 428 101.91 -21.23 70.77
N THR A 429 101.87 -20.97 69.45
CA THR A 429 103.10 -20.77 68.69
C THR A 429 103.89 -19.53 69.19
N SER A 430 103.15 -18.44 69.44
CA SER A 430 103.74 -17.22 70.01
C SER A 430 104.33 -17.44 71.36
N ALA A 431 103.64 -18.16 72.24
CA ALA A 431 104.16 -18.53 73.55
C ALA A 431 105.44 -19.42 73.43
N SER A 432 105.38 -20.36 72.47
CA SER A 432 106.53 -21.20 72.14
C SER A 432 107.73 -20.41 71.63
N MET A 433 107.42 -19.39 70.77
CA MET A 433 108.46 -18.48 70.26
C MET A 433 109.04 -17.60 71.36
N GLU A 434 108.21 -17.10 72.33
CA GLU A 434 108.67 -16.38 73.47
C GLU A 434 109.59 -17.23 74.35
N GLN A 435 109.15 -18.49 74.58
CA GLN A 435 109.98 -19.46 75.31
C GLN A 435 111.27 -19.80 74.57
N LEU A 436 111.21 -19.96 73.25
CA LEU A 436 112.42 -20.10 72.44
C LEU A 436 113.35 -18.87 72.51
N ALA A 437 112.79 -17.67 72.42
CA ALA A 437 113.55 -16.44 72.59
C ALA A 437 114.24 -16.35 73.94
N ALA A 438 113.50 -16.69 74.99
CA ALA A 438 114.02 -16.76 76.34
C ALA A 438 115.13 -17.79 76.43
N THR A 439 114.95 -18.98 75.83
CA THR A 439 115.97 -20.06 75.86
C THR A 439 117.16 -19.61 75.01
N VAL A 440 117.04 -19.00 73.87
CA VAL A 440 118.12 -18.45 73.07
C VAL A 440 118.82 -17.31 73.83
N SER A 441 118.16 -16.44 74.53
CA SER A 441 118.74 -15.43 75.40
C SER A 441 119.49 -16.04 76.53
N GLN A 442 118.93 -17.09 77.17
CA GLN A 442 119.59 -17.89 78.22
C GLN A 442 120.89 -18.60 77.71
N ASN A 443 120.83 -19.20 76.49
CA ASN A 443 121.93 -19.81 75.85
C ASN A 443 122.99 -18.77 75.46
N ALA A 444 122.65 -17.56 75.01
CA ALA A 444 123.55 -16.45 74.77
C ALA A 444 124.34 -16.09 76.09
N ALA A 445 123.58 -15.93 77.18
CA ALA A 445 124.19 -15.61 78.51
C ALA A 445 125.06 -16.71 78.96
N ASN A 446 124.65 -18.00 78.78
CA ASN A 446 125.52 -19.17 79.11
C ASN A 446 126.86 -19.25 78.27
N MET A 447 126.71 -18.76 76.95
CA MET A 447 127.86 -18.66 76.08
C MET A 447 128.80 -17.56 76.52
N GLU A 448 128.28 -16.38 76.94
CA GLU A 448 129.13 -15.34 77.55
C GLU A 448 129.87 -15.87 78.86
N GLN A 449 129.04 -16.48 79.68
CA GLN A 449 129.62 -17.07 80.90
C GLN A 449 130.65 -18.09 80.58
N THR A 450 130.46 -19.01 79.62
CA THR A 450 131.42 -19.98 79.17
C THR A 450 132.65 -19.32 78.57
N GLN A 451 132.39 -18.22 77.73
CA GLN A 451 133.51 -17.44 77.17
C GLN A 451 134.41 -16.78 78.29
N SER A 452 133.71 -16.29 79.34
CA SER A 452 134.38 -15.73 80.47
C SER A 452 135.28 -16.82 81.25
N LEU A 453 134.66 -17.97 81.45
CA LEU A 453 135.35 -19.03 82.06
C LEU A 453 136.55 -19.59 81.21
N VAL A 454 136.40 -19.65 79.87
CA VAL A 454 137.44 -20.01 78.94
C VAL A 454 138.62 -18.99 79.01
N LYS A 455 138.26 -17.73 79.14
CA LYS A 455 139.19 -16.63 79.21
C LYS A 455 139.91 -16.64 80.54
N GLU A 456 139.19 -16.91 81.67
CA GLU A 456 139.83 -17.11 82.94
C GLU A 456 140.79 -18.29 82.93
N ALA A 457 140.41 -19.35 82.28
CA ALA A 457 141.27 -20.53 82.18
C ALA A 457 142.50 -20.29 81.28
N SER A 458 142.33 -19.43 80.25
CA SER A 458 143.49 -19.05 79.38
C SER A 458 144.44 -18.06 80.03
N ASP A 459 143.97 -17.24 80.98
CA ASP A 459 144.86 -16.32 81.70
C ASP A 459 145.67 -17.02 82.90
N ALA A 460 145.27 -18.29 83.21
CA ALA A 460 145.92 -19.07 84.32
C ALA A 460 146.96 -20.16 83.89
N VAL A 461 147.39 -20.23 82.62
CA VAL A 461 148.48 -21.05 82.04
C VAL A 461 149.55 -20.11 81.53
#